data_7a5e6f60470e0ff862af0054f5b20bf8
#
_entry.id   7a5e6f60470e0ff862af0054f5b20bf8
#
_cell.length_a   1.000
_cell.length_b   1.000
_cell.length_c   1.000
_cell.angle_alpha   90.00
_cell.angle_beta   90.00
_cell.angle_gamma   90.00
#
_symmetry.space_group_name_H-M   'P 1'
#
loop_
_entity.id
_entity.type
_entity.pdbx_description
1 polymer ?
#
loop_
_entity_poly.entity_id
_entity_poly.type
_entity_poly.pdbx_seq_one_letter_code
_entity_poly.pdbx_strand_id
1 'polypeptide(L)'
;MKQNKLAALIILDGLGLRDEVSGNAVRQANTPNLDRLWEKYPHNQLTASGEAVGLPEGQMGNSEVGHLNIGAGRIVYQSLTRVNLSIKEGDFFEKEAFLKSINHAKEKGKALHIFGLLSDGGVHSHINHLFALLKLAKECELEKVFVHAFLDGRDVGPQTAEKYIKQTEDKMKELGVGKLSTISGRYYSMDRDKRWDRVKKAYDAMVYGEGPSYSDPYEVINDSYKNGIYDEFVIPSVITDEDGEPVGKVQDEDSIIFYNFRPDRAIQISRTFANEDFHDFDRGEHVPKNLDFVMLTNFSETVDGYVAYEPVNLDNTVGEVLSQNNLNQLRIAETEKYPHVTFFMSGGREAEFPGEKRILINSPKVATYDLKPEMSAYEVTDALLEELDGGKQNAIILNFANPDMVGHSGKLEPTIKAIEAVDECLGKIIDKITSLGGSAIITADHGNSDEVVTLDGDPMTAHTVNPVPVIVTREDAELRDGGILADLSPTLLDLLDIEKPDEMTGTSLIKK
;
A
#
# COMPACT_ATOMS: atom_id res chain seq x y z
N MET A 1 22.48 -34.41 19.20
CA MET A 1 21.35 -34.06 18.29
C MET A 1 20.97 -32.66 18.67
N LYS A 2 21.03 -31.68 17.73
CA LYS A 2 20.43 -30.35 17.98
C LYS A 2 18.93 -30.60 18.21
N GLN A 3 18.45 -30.23 19.39
CA GLN A 3 17.02 -30.29 19.70
C GLN A 3 16.29 -29.48 18.61
N ASN A 4 15.31 -30.08 17.92
CA ASN A 4 14.52 -29.36 16.96
C ASN A 4 13.81 -28.22 17.71
N LYS A 5 14.29 -26.98 17.54
CA LYS A 5 13.65 -25.81 18.13
C LYS A 5 12.28 -25.61 17.51
N LEU A 6 11.32 -25.22 18.32
CA LEU A 6 9.97 -24.84 17.92
C LEU A 6 9.74 -23.38 18.30
N ALA A 7 9.37 -22.54 17.34
CA ALA A 7 8.94 -21.17 17.58
C ALA A 7 7.65 -20.87 16.85
N ALA A 8 6.76 -20.10 17.45
CA ALA A 8 5.49 -19.69 16.87
C ALA A 8 5.38 -18.17 16.82
N LEU A 9 4.78 -17.65 15.75
CA LEU A 9 4.26 -16.30 15.62
C LEU A 9 2.74 -16.39 15.59
N ILE A 10 2.10 -15.84 16.62
CA ILE A 10 0.63 -15.83 16.78
C ILE A 10 0.14 -14.41 16.66
N ILE A 11 -0.67 -14.14 15.64
CA ILE A 11 -1.20 -12.82 15.30
C ILE A 11 -2.68 -12.78 15.70
N LEU A 12 -2.98 -11.90 16.66
CA LEU A 12 -4.34 -11.58 17.10
C LEU A 12 -4.82 -10.40 16.26
N ASP A 13 -5.29 -10.68 15.04
CA ASP A 13 -5.58 -9.68 14.02
C ASP A 13 -6.50 -8.57 14.52
N GLY A 14 -6.08 -7.31 14.38
CA GLY A 14 -6.87 -6.15 14.81
C GLY A 14 -6.89 -5.87 16.31
N LEU A 15 -6.05 -6.53 17.13
CA LEU A 15 -5.98 -6.31 18.57
C LEU A 15 -5.03 -5.17 18.91
N GLY A 16 -5.55 -3.93 18.96
CA GLY A 16 -4.80 -2.75 19.36
C GLY A 16 -4.73 -2.53 20.87
N LEU A 17 -3.84 -1.65 21.31
CA LEU A 17 -3.68 -1.23 22.70
C LEU A 17 -4.12 0.23 22.85
N ARG A 18 -5.10 0.47 23.71
CA ARG A 18 -5.60 1.80 24.06
C ARG A 18 -5.97 1.82 25.53
N ASP A 19 -5.62 2.92 26.23
CA ASP A 19 -5.90 3.05 27.68
C ASP A 19 -7.37 3.33 27.98
N GLU A 20 -8.07 4.02 27.08
CA GLU A 20 -9.49 4.33 27.24
C GLU A 20 -10.34 3.05 27.26
N VAL A 21 -11.21 2.91 28.25
CA VAL A 21 -12.06 1.73 28.42
C VAL A 21 -13.36 1.83 27.63
N SER A 22 -13.88 3.06 27.47
CA SER A 22 -15.14 3.27 26.76
C SER A 22 -14.99 2.88 25.29
N GLY A 23 -15.88 2.02 24.80
CA GLY A 23 -15.87 1.52 23.43
C GLY A 23 -14.71 0.57 23.08
N ASN A 24 -13.89 0.19 24.06
CA ASN A 24 -12.72 -0.66 23.89
C ASN A 24 -13.05 -2.11 24.27
N ALA A 25 -13.16 -2.99 23.27
CA ALA A 25 -13.49 -4.38 23.51
C ALA A 25 -12.33 -5.15 24.17
N VAL A 26 -11.08 -4.78 23.85
CA VAL A 26 -9.88 -5.42 24.42
C VAL A 26 -9.81 -5.21 25.94
N ARG A 27 -10.09 -3.98 26.40
CA ARG A 27 -10.06 -3.64 27.84
C ARG A 27 -11.24 -4.16 28.63
N GLN A 28 -12.37 -4.47 27.96
CA GLN A 28 -13.59 -4.96 28.60
C GLN A 28 -13.76 -6.47 28.54
N ALA A 29 -13.03 -7.16 27.68
CA ALA A 29 -13.04 -8.61 27.59
C ALA A 29 -12.38 -9.25 28.83
N ASN A 30 -12.87 -10.41 29.24
CA ASN A 30 -12.25 -11.24 30.26
C ASN A 30 -11.16 -12.11 29.59
N THR A 31 -9.89 -11.74 29.76
CA THR A 31 -8.75 -12.34 29.07
C THR A 31 -7.71 -12.95 30.03
N PRO A 32 -8.10 -13.94 30.86
CA PRO A 32 -7.20 -14.46 31.90
C PRO A 32 -5.91 -15.08 31.36
N ASN A 33 -5.92 -15.61 30.13
CA ASN A 33 -4.71 -16.18 29.52
C ASN A 33 -3.78 -15.09 29.01
N LEU A 34 -4.29 -14.08 28.31
CA LEU A 34 -3.51 -12.94 27.83
C LEU A 34 -2.93 -12.16 29.02
N ASP A 35 -3.71 -11.94 30.07
CA ASP A 35 -3.27 -11.29 31.31
C ASP A 35 -2.14 -12.08 31.98
N ARG A 36 -2.30 -13.39 32.11
CA ARG A 36 -1.26 -14.29 32.64
C ARG A 36 0.02 -14.24 31.83
N LEU A 37 -0.08 -14.20 30.48
CA LEU A 37 1.06 -14.14 29.59
C LEU A 37 1.76 -12.78 29.69
N TRP A 38 0.97 -11.69 29.78
CA TRP A 38 1.50 -10.35 29.96
C TRP A 38 2.26 -10.19 31.30
N GLU A 39 1.73 -10.73 32.38
CA GLU A 39 2.38 -10.67 33.69
C GLU A 39 3.64 -11.55 33.78
N LYS A 40 3.60 -12.70 33.10
CA LYS A 40 4.68 -13.73 33.25
C LYS A 40 5.87 -13.47 32.32
N TYR A 41 5.65 -12.98 31.11
CA TYR A 41 6.66 -12.94 30.08
C TYR A 41 7.06 -11.51 29.70
N PRO A 42 8.30 -11.31 29.19
CA PRO A 42 8.68 -10.01 28.63
C PRO A 42 7.74 -9.60 27.52
N HIS A 43 7.27 -8.36 27.62
CA HIS A 43 6.31 -7.78 26.72
C HIS A 43 6.62 -6.32 26.42
N ASN A 44 6.05 -5.80 25.35
CA ASN A 44 6.15 -4.41 24.93
C ASN A 44 5.01 -4.10 23.96
N GLN A 45 5.07 -2.97 23.29
CA GLN A 45 4.17 -2.58 22.21
C GLN A 45 4.95 -2.29 20.92
N LEU A 46 4.29 -2.48 19.78
CA LEU A 46 4.83 -2.20 18.45
C LEU A 46 4.03 -1.11 17.76
N THR A 47 4.72 -0.27 16.98
CA THR A 47 4.06 0.64 16.05
C THR A 47 3.61 -0.14 14.81
N ALA A 48 2.29 -0.10 14.53
CA ALA A 48 1.64 -0.84 13.44
C ALA A 48 0.89 0.08 12.46
N SER A 49 1.28 1.36 12.35
CA SER A 49 0.62 2.36 11.50
C SER A 49 1.63 3.34 10.91
N GLY A 50 1.19 4.13 9.94
CA GLY A 50 1.99 5.18 9.31
C GLY A 50 3.29 4.69 8.69
N GLU A 51 4.33 5.51 8.74
CA GLU A 51 5.62 5.22 8.09
C GLU A 51 6.30 3.94 8.62
N ALA A 52 6.01 3.52 9.86
CA ALA A 52 6.54 2.29 10.45
C ALA A 52 6.07 1.01 9.74
N VAL A 53 5.03 1.10 8.93
CA VAL A 53 4.52 0.02 8.08
C VAL A 53 4.50 0.39 6.59
N GLY A 54 5.18 1.47 6.21
CA GLY A 54 5.29 1.90 4.82
C GLY A 54 4.07 2.66 4.28
N LEU A 55 3.21 3.16 5.15
CA LEU A 55 2.05 4.02 4.84
C LEU A 55 2.37 5.49 5.13
N PRO A 56 1.58 6.45 4.60
CA PRO A 56 1.70 7.85 4.99
C PRO A 56 1.56 8.05 6.51
N GLU A 57 2.19 9.09 7.04
CA GLU A 57 2.09 9.46 8.45
C GLU A 57 0.62 9.62 8.88
N GLY A 58 0.26 9.05 10.04
CA GLY A 58 -1.08 9.10 10.59
C GLY A 58 -2.10 8.16 9.91
N GLN A 59 -1.72 7.41 8.89
CA GLN A 59 -2.59 6.41 8.28
C GLN A 59 -2.59 5.12 9.09
N MET A 60 -3.79 4.61 9.38
CA MET A 60 -3.98 3.33 10.07
C MET A 60 -3.43 2.16 9.27
N GLY A 61 -2.84 1.17 9.96
CA GLY A 61 -2.41 -0.09 9.37
C GLY A 61 -3.58 -0.93 8.84
N ASN A 62 -3.27 -2.00 8.15
CA ASN A 62 -4.22 -3.01 7.71
C ASN A 62 -3.53 -4.37 7.60
N SER A 63 -4.32 -5.45 7.48
CA SER A 63 -3.79 -6.81 7.52
C SER A 63 -2.84 -7.11 6.35
N GLU A 64 -3.10 -6.59 5.13
CA GLU A 64 -2.23 -6.82 3.97
C GLU A 64 -0.84 -6.23 4.22
N VAL A 65 -0.81 -4.94 4.57
CA VAL A 65 0.44 -4.21 4.84
C VAL A 65 1.14 -4.76 6.08
N GLY A 66 0.41 -5.06 7.16
CA GLY A 66 0.97 -5.62 8.38
C GLY A 66 1.67 -6.95 8.14
N HIS A 67 0.97 -7.92 7.53
CA HIS A 67 1.55 -9.24 7.23
C HIS A 67 2.69 -9.18 6.22
N LEU A 68 2.63 -8.26 5.24
CA LEU A 68 3.71 -8.04 4.29
C LEU A 68 4.99 -7.57 5.00
N ASN A 69 4.89 -6.59 5.90
CA ASN A 69 6.04 -6.09 6.66
C ASN A 69 6.60 -7.16 7.62
N ILE A 70 5.72 -7.89 8.30
CA ILE A 70 6.10 -9.01 9.16
C ILE A 70 6.89 -10.04 8.35
N GLY A 71 6.33 -10.52 7.25
CA GLY A 71 6.93 -11.56 6.42
C GLY A 71 8.25 -11.15 5.76
N ALA A 72 8.33 -9.90 5.30
CA ALA A 72 9.54 -9.36 4.69
C ALA A 72 10.65 -9.01 5.71
N GLY A 73 10.32 -8.87 6.99
CA GLY A 73 11.29 -8.46 8.03
C GLY A 73 11.88 -7.06 7.77
N ARG A 74 11.15 -6.22 7.02
CA ARG A 74 11.54 -4.86 6.64
C ARG A 74 10.31 -4.01 6.36
N ILE A 75 10.46 -2.68 6.43
CA ILE A 75 9.38 -1.79 6.01
C ILE A 75 9.24 -1.87 4.50
N VAL A 76 8.03 -2.26 4.04
CA VAL A 76 7.67 -2.29 2.62
C VAL A 76 6.84 -1.06 2.32
N TYR A 77 7.50 -0.03 1.81
CA TYR A 77 6.84 1.23 1.50
C TYR A 77 5.85 1.09 0.36
N GLN A 78 4.61 1.52 0.59
CA GLN A 78 3.62 1.69 -0.46
C GLN A 78 4.05 2.79 -1.43
N SER A 79 3.59 2.72 -2.69
CA SER A 79 4.08 3.61 -3.75
C SER A 79 4.05 5.09 -3.39
N LEU A 80 2.95 5.57 -2.79
CA LEU A 80 2.82 6.96 -2.35
C LEU A 80 3.92 7.34 -1.34
N THR A 81 4.07 6.55 -0.30
CA THR A 81 5.06 6.79 0.76
C THR A 81 6.48 6.69 0.23
N ARG A 82 6.75 5.70 -0.64
CA ARG A 82 8.05 5.50 -1.28
C ARG A 82 8.47 6.74 -2.08
N VAL A 83 7.58 7.30 -2.89
CA VAL A 83 7.87 8.50 -3.69
C VAL A 83 8.01 9.73 -2.81
N ASN A 84 7.14 9.90 -1.79
CA ASN A 84 7.21 11.00 -0.85
C ASN A 84 8.53 11.02 -0.07
N LEU A 85 8.99 9.86 0.42
CA LEU A 85 10.29 9.72 1.08
C LEU A 85 11.44 10.04 0.13
N SER A 86 11.40 9.50 -1.09
CA SER A 86 12.40 9.77 -2.12
C SER A 86 12.53 11.27 -2.43
N ILE A 87 11.42 12.02 -2.46
CA ILE A 87 11.43 13.47 -2.59
C ILE A 87 12.07 14.14 -1.36
N LYS A 88 11.70 13.70 -0.17
CA LYS A 88 12.20 14.23 1.12
C LYS A 88 13.71 14.00 1.30
N GLU A 89 14.17 12.81 0.92
CA GLU A 89 15.59 12.39 1.03
C GLU A 89 16.45 12.91 -0.12
N GLY A 90 15.83 13.31 -1.25
CA GLY A 90 16.50 13.90 -2.40
C GLY A 90 16.83 12.94 -3.54
N ASP A 91 16.77 11.64 -3.33
CA ASP A 91 17.08 10.64 -4.37
C ASP A 91 16.06 10.62 -5.53
N PHE A 92 14.87 11.21 -5.35
CA PHE A 92 13.92 11.48 -6.43
C PHE A 92 14.58 12.27 -7.58
N PHE A 93 15.39 13.26 -7.22
CA PHE A 93 16.05 14.16 -8.18
C PHE A 93 17.27 13.51 -8.88
N GLU A 94 17.65 12.33 -8.43
CA GLU A 94 18.76 11.53 -8.99
C GLU A 94 18.26 10.31 -9.79
N LYS A 95 16.94 10.11 -9.93
CA LYS A 95 16.38 8.99 -10.69
C LYS A 95 16.82 9.01 -12.15
N GLU A 96 17.54 7.99 -12.56
CA GLU A 96 18.12 7.87 -13.91
C GLU A 96 17.07 8.04 -15.02
N ALA A 97 15.88 7.43 -14.85
CA ALA A 97 14.80 7.51 -15.82
C ALA A 97 14.33 8.96 -16.05
N PHE A 98 14.19 9.76 -14.97
CA PHE A 98 13.82 11.17 -15.09
C PHE A 98 14.92 11.99 -15.73
N LEU A 99 16.15 11.85 -15.26
CA LEU A 99 17.30 12.60 -15.79
C LEU A 99 17.55 12.30 -17.27
N LYS A 100 17.44 11.04 -17.66
CA LYS A 100 17.58 10.61 -19.05
C LYS A 100 16.53 11.28 -19.94
N SER A 101 15.27 11.25 -19.52
CA SER A 101 14.16 11.83 -20.28
C SER A 101 14.26 13.36 -20.39
N ILE A 102 14.58 14.04 -19.30
CA ILE A 102 14.78 15.50 -19.29
C ILE A 102 15.98 15.90 -20.16
N ASN A 103 17.08 15.16 -20.06
CA ASN A 103 18.27 15.43 -20.89
C ASN A 103 18.01 15.15 -22.37
N HIS A 104 17.23 14.11 -22.70
CA HIS A 104 16.80 13.84 -24.08
C HIS A 104 16.08 15.06 -24.66
N ALA A 105 15.09 15.60 -23.95
CA ALA A 105 14.37 16.79 -24.38
C ALA A 105 15.30 18.02 -24.51
N LYS A 106 16.19 18.24 -23.54
CA LYS A 106 17.14 19.37 -23.52
C LYS A 106 18.11 19.30 -24.70
N GLU A 107 18.79 18.18 -24.90
CA GLU A 107 19.80 18.00 -25.95
C GLU A 107 19.22 18.11 -27.36
N LYS A 108 17.98 17.65 -27.55
CA LYS A 108 17.29 17.73 -28.84
C LYS A 108 16.50 19.02 -29.04
N GLY A 109 16.45 19.90 -28.04
CA GLY A 109 15.65 21.13 -28.10
C GLY A 109 14.13 20.87 -28.13
N LYS A 110 13.71 19.72 -27.60
CA LYS A 110 12.34 19.22 -27.55
C LYS A 110 11.65 19.58 -26.24
N ALA A 111 10.39 19.18 -26.08
CA ALA A 111 9.58 19.45 -24.89
C ALA A 111 9.56 18.26 -23.93
N LEU A 112 9.34 18.58 -22.67
CA LEU A 112 8.90 17.63 -21.65
C LEU A 112 7.40 17.82 -21.39
N HIS A 113 6.64 16.76 -21.58
CA HIS A 113 5.23 16.69 -21.21
C HIS A 113 5.07 15.91 -19.90
N ILE A 114 4.42 16.51 -18.92
CA ILE A 114 4.15 15.88 -17.62
C ILE A 114 2.63 15.74 -17.49
N PHE A 115 2.14 14.52 -17.33
CA PHE A 115 0.72 14.30 -17.10
C PHE A 115 0.42 13.26 -16.01
N GLY A 116 -0.77 13.36 -15.46
CA GLY A 116 -1.26 12.53 -14.38
C GLY A 116 -2.44 13.16 -13.66
N LEU A 117 -2.96 12.45 -12.69
CA LEU A 117 -4.11 12.87 -11.91
C LEU A 117 -3.72 14.01 -10.96
N LEU A 118 -4.39 15.16 -11.13
CA LEU A 118 -4.06 16.40 -10.42
C LEU A 118 -4.89 16.55 -9.15
N SER A 119 -4.46 15.91 -8.07
CA SER A 119 -5.04 16.04 -6.74
C SER A 119 -4.06 15.63 -5.63
N ASP A 120 -4.48 15.82 -4.38
CA ASP A 120 -3.81 15.33 -3.17
C ASP A 120 -4.47 14.05 -2.60
N GLY A 121 -5.34 13.39 -3.38
CA GLY A 121 -6.09 12.20 -2.94
C GLY A 121 -5.25 10.98 -2.63
N GLY A 122 -4.05 10.87 -3.21
CA GLY A 122 -3.06 9.84 -2.86
C GLY A 122 -3.41 8.41 -3.25
N VAL A 123 -4.44 8.20 -4.09
CA VAL A 123 -4.85 6.87 -4.57
C VAL A 123 -4.13 6.46 -5.84
N HIS A 124 -4.05 7.36 -6.82
CA HIS A 124 -3.39 7.12 -8.11
C HIS A 124 -2.13 7.93 -8.30
N SER A 125 -2.08 9.11 -7.69
CA SER A 125 -1.03 10.12 -7.82
C SER A 125 -1.02 11.02 -6.60
N HIS A 126 -0.07 11.96 -6.56
CA HIS A 126 -0.10 13.06 -5.61
C HIS A 126 0.49 14.31 -6.27
N ILE A 127 -0.15 15.47 -6.07
CA ILE A 127 0.25 16.75 -6.69
C ILE A 127 1.70 17.14 -6.35
N ASN A 128 2.21 16.77 -5.18
CA ASN A 128 3.60 17.02 -4.79
C ASN A 128 4.62 16.31 -5.70
N HIS A 129 4.23 15.19 -6.33
CA HIS A 129 5.10 14.50 -7.30
C HIS A 129 5.23 15.31 -8.59
N LEU A 130 4.14 15.94 -9.05
CA LEU A 130 4.19 16.92 -10.14
C LEU A 130 5.11 18.09 -9.78
N PHE A 131 4.98 18.64 -8.57
CA PHE A 131 5.81 19.77 -8.13
C PHE A 131 7.29 19.40 -8.05
N ALA A 132 7.61 18.18 -7.65
CA ALA A 132 8.99 17.66 -7.65
C ALA A 132 9.54 17.53 -9.09
N LEU A 133 8.75 17.05 -10.05
CA LEU A 133 9.14 16.97 -11.46
C LEU A 133 9.35 18.37 -12.07
N LEU A 134 8.49 19.32 -11.78
CA LEU A 134 8.67 20.71 -12.22
C LEU A 134 9.97 21.32 -11.64
N LYS A 135 10.25 21.06 -10.36
CA LYS A 135 11.50 21.47 -9.72
C LYS A 135 12.71 20.83 -10.41
N LEU A 136 12.66 19.53 -10.68
CA LEU A 136 13.74 18.82 -11.37
C LEU A 136 13.97 19.38 -12.79
N ALA A 137 12.89 19.62 -13.55
CA ALA A 137 12.99 20.22 -14.88
C ALA A 137 13.66 21.62 -14.82
N LYS A 138 13.34 22.43 -13.79
CA LYS A 138 13.99 23.71 -13.54
C LYS A 138 15.47 23.57 -13.20
N GLU A 139 15.83 22.65 -12.32
CA GLU A 139 17.22 22.39 -11.93
C GLU A 139 18.07 21.91 -13.14
N CYS A 140 17.44 21.17 -14.06
CA CYS A 140 18.04 20.77 -15.33
C CYS A 140 18.02 21.88 -16.40
N GLU A 141 17.49 23.07 -16.10
CA GLU A 141 17.38 24.21 -17.02
C GLU A 141 16.59 23.91 -18.31
N LEU A 142 15.52 23.11 -18.20
CA LEU A 142 14.65 22.81 -19.33
C LEU A 142 13.62 23.93 -19.49
N GLU A 143 13.52 24.49 -20.70
CA GLU A 143 12.63 25.64 -20.97
C GLU A 143 11.20 25.22 -21.39
N LYS A 144 11.12 24.14 -22.20
CA LYS A 144 9.84 23.68 -22.77
C LYS A 144 9.25 22.58 -21.91
N VAL A 145 8.44 22.95 -20.95
CA VAL A 145 7.74 22.02 -20.04
C VAL A 145 6.24 22.28 -20.09
N PHE A 146 5.46 21.26 -20.40
CA PHE A 146 4.01 21.32 -20.53
C PHE A 146 3.33 20.33 -19.59
N VAL A 147 2.29 20.80 -18.89
CA VAL A 147 1.50 19.98 -17.97
C VAL A 147 0.13 19.69 -18.58
N HIS A 148 -0.22 18.41 -18.63
CA HIS A 148 -1.54 17.94 -19.02
C HIS A 148 -2.26 17.45 -17.76
N ALA A 149 -3.20 18.27 -17.26
CA ALA A 149 -3.87 18.04 -15.99
C ALA A 149 -5.06 17.07 -16.15
N PHE A 150 -5.02 15.92 -15.46
CA PHE A 150 -6.17 15.03 -15.35
C PHE A 150 -6.90 15.37 -14.05
N LEU A 151 -8.16 15.79 -14.14
CA LEU A 151 -8.96 16.19 -12.99
C LEU A 151 -9.57 14.97 -12.30
N ASP A 152 -9.62 15.02 -10.98
CA ASP A 152 -10.01 13.90 -10.13
C ASP A 152 -11.53 13.83 -9.89
N GLY A 153 -12.05 14.47 -8.86
CA GLY A 153 -13.46 14.47 -8.50
C GLY A 153 -14.01 13.15 -7.97
N ARG A 154 -13.13 12.15 -7.70
CA ARG A 154 -13.49 10.83 -7.22
C ARG A 154 -12.72 10.43 -5.96
N ASP A 155 -11.40 10.61 -5.96
CA ASP A 155 -10.54 10.38 -4.81
C ASP A 155 -10.53 11.61 -3.88
N VAL A 156 -10.98 12.75 -4.41
CA VAL A 156 -11.25 14.01 -3.69
C VAL A 156 -12.64 14.53 -4.07
N GLY A 157 -13.08 15.62 -3.46
CA GLY A 157 -14.41 16.21 -3.75
C GLY A 157 -14.63 16.52 -5.24
N PRO A 158 -15.88 16.42 -5.74
CA PRO A 158 -16.19 16.48 -7.16
C PRO A 158 -16.06 17.88 -7.78
N GLN A 159 -15.81 18.91 -7.00
CA GLN A 159 -15.66 20.31 -7.42
C GLN A 159 -14.45 20.95 -6.71
N THR A 160 -13.28 20.38 -6.91
CA THR A 160 -12.04 20.83 -6.27
C THR A 160 -10.94 21.19 -7.28
N ALA A 161 -11.21 21.06 -8.57
CA ALA A 161 -10.25 21.28 -9.65
C ALA A 161 -9.60 22.66 -9.59
N GLU A 162 -10.35 23.73 -9.31
CA GLU A 162 -9.84 25.09 -9.24
C GLU A 162 -8.71 25.23 -8.21
N LYS A 163 -8.86 24.57 -7.04
CA LYS A 163 -7.82 24.53 -5.99
C LYS A 163 -6.50 23.98 -6.55
N TYR A 164 -6.55 22.86 -7.25
CA TYR A 164 -5.34 22.17 -7.70
C TYR A 164 -4.72 22.84 -8.93
N ILE A 165 -5.54 23.39 -9.84
CA ILE A 165 -5.06 24.22 -10.96
C ILE A 165 -4.30 25.43 -10.40
N LYS A 166 -4.90 26.14 -9.43
CA LYS A 166 -4.25 27.28 -8.79
C LYS A 166 -2.91 26.92 -8.16
N GLN A 167 -2.86 25.84 -7.37
CA GLN A 167 -1.63 25.38 -6.76
C GLN A 167 -0.54 25.05 -7.81
N THR A 168 -0.95 24.49 -8.95
CA THR A 168 -0.04 24.13 -10.04
C THR A 168 0.51 25.39 -10.72
N GLU A 169 -0.36 26.35 -11.05
CA GLU A 169 0.06 27.63 -11.65
C GLU A 169 0.96 28.43 -10.70
N ASP A 170 0.60 28.52 -9.40
CA ASP A 170 1.42 29.18 -8.41
C ASP A 170 2.81 28.52 -8.32
N LYS A 171 2.89 27.20 -8.37
CA LYS A 171 4.17 26.45 -8.35
C LYS A 171 4.98 26.68 -9.63
N MET A 172 4.35 26.63 -10.80
CA MET A 172 5.02 26.91 -12.08
C MET A 172 5.56 28.36 -12.11
N LYS A 173 4.79 29.31 -11.60
CA LYS A 173 5.21 30.70 -11.48
C LYS A 173 6.35 30.89 -10.50
N GLU A 174 6.31 30.23 -9.33
CA GLU A 174 7.41 30.24 -8.32
C GLU A 174 8.72 29.72 -8.93
N LEU A 175 8.66 28.61 -9.67
CA LEU A 175 9.83 27.98 -10.28
C LEU A 175 10.28 28.67 -11.59
N GLY A 176 9.39 29.42 -12.22
CA GLY A 176 9.65 30.03 -13.53
C GLY A 176 9.75 28.99 -14.66
N VAL A 177 9.05 27.85 -14.55
CA VAL A 177 9.05 26.77 -15.55
C VAL A 177 7.68 26.08 -15.59
N GLY A 178 7.28 25.63 -16.77
CA GLY A 178 6.04 24.91 -17.01
C GLY A 178 4.88 25.81 -17.46
N LYS A 179 3.97 25.22 -18.24
CA LYS A 179 2.70 25.81 -18.64
C LYS A 179 1.64 24.70 -18.67
N LEU A 180 0.41 25.01 -18.26
CA LEU A 180 -0.74 24.15 -18.52
C LEU A 180 -1.03 24.08 -20.00
N SER A 181 -1.22 22.88 -20.54
CA SER A 181 -1.46 22.67 -21.97
C SER A 181 -2.84 22.07 -22.24
N THR A 182 -3.25 21.06 -21.47
CA THR A 182 -4.60 20.50 -21.56
C THR A 182 -5.18 20.23 -20.18
N ILE A 183 -6.50 20.26 -20.08
CA ILE A 183 -7.26 19.89 -18.88
C ILE A 183 -8.32 18.87 -19.28
N SER A 184 -8.37 17.74 -18.59
CA SER A 184 -9.28 16.63 -18.92
C SER A 184 -9.74 15.92 -17.66
N GLY A 185 -11.01 15.60 -17.52
CA GLY A 185 -11.49 14.73 -16.47
C GLY A 185 -10.94 13.31 -16.60
N ARG A 186 -10.69 12.65 -15.46
CA ARG A 186 -10.17 11.28 -15.41
C ARG A 186 -11.04 10.25 -16.12
N TYR A 187 -12.33 10.54 -16.32
CA TYR A 187 -13.24 9.72 -17.11
C TYR A 187 -12.73 9.47 -18.53
N TYR A 188 -12.01 10.43 -19.11
CA TYR A 188 -11.41 10.34 -20.45
C TYR A 188 -9.97 9.86 -20.40
N SER A 189 -9.14 10.52 -19.60
CA SER A 189 -7.68 10.30 -19.57
C SER A 189 -7.26 9.09 -18.76
N MET A 190 -8.13 8.50 -17.94
CA MET A 190 -7.81 7.39 -17.04
C MET A 190 -8.86 6.28 -17.14
N ASP A 191 -9.35 6.00 -18.36
CA ASP A 191 -10.21 4.85 -18.59
C ASP A 191 -9.44 3.53 -18.42
N ARG A 192 -10.10 2.50 -17.88
CA ARG A 192 -9.56 1.14 -17.74
C ARG A 192 -10.46 0.06 -18.33
N ASP A 193 -11.57 0.47 -18.93
CA ASP A 193 -12.64 -0.43 -19.41
C ASP A 193 -12.63 -0.58 -20.95
N LYS A 194 -11.49 -0.21 -21.60
CA LYS A 194 -11.32 -0.22 -23.06
C LYS A 194 -12.34 0.63 -23.81
N ARG A 195 -12.75 1.74 -23.19
CA ARG A 195 -13.59 2.76 -23.83
C ARG A 195 -12.68 3.70 -24.62
N TRP A 196 -12.23 3.21 -25.75
CA TRP A 196 -11.26 3.90 -26.59
C TRP A 196 -11.78 5.22 -27.15
N ASP A 197 -13.11 5.37 -27.29
CA ASP A 197 -13.78 6.62 -27.60
C ASP A 197 -13.51 7.73 -26.58
N ARG A 198 -13.29 7.39 -25.33
CA ARG A 198 -12.90 8.33 -24.27
C ARG A 198 -11.42 8.67 -24.33
N VAL A 199 -10.58 7.65 -24.37
CA VAL A 199 -9.12 7.79 -24.41
C VAL A 199 -8.68 8.60 -25.61
N LYS A 200 -9.30 8.37 -26.78
CA LYS A 200 -9.01 9.11 -28.01
C LYS A 200 -9.24 10.62 -27.85
N LYS A 201 -10.29 11.06 -27.17
CA LYS A 201 -10.53 12.50 -26.94
C LYS A 201 -9.40 13.17 -26.15
N ALA A 202 -8.88 12.48 -25.12
CA ALA A 202 -7.74 12.99 -24.37
C ALA A 202 -6.46 13.00 -25.23
N TYR A 203 -6.22 11.94 -26.00
CA TYR A 203 -5.12 11.85 -26.95
C TYR A 203 -5.18 12.97 -28.01
N ASP A 204 -6.33 13.17 -28.64
CA ASP A 204 -6.53 14.20 -29.68
C ASP A 204 -6.28 15.61 -29.13
N ALA A 205 -6.71 15.89 -27.89
CA ALA A 205 -6.43 17.17 -27.25
C ALA A 205 -4.92 17.38 -27.03
N MET A 206 -4.18 16.34 -26.61
CA MET A 206 -2.75 16.43 -26.34
C MET A 206 -1.88 16.46 -27.60
N VAL A 207 -2.28 15.75 -28.67
CA VAL A 207 -1.48 15.60 -29.91
C VAL A 207 -1.90 16.60 -30.98
N TYR A 208 -3.21 16.74 -31.22
CA TYR A 208 -3.73 17.59 -32.29
C TYR A 208 -4.14 18.97 -31.80
N GLY A 209 -4.35 19.17 -30.51
CA GLY A 209 -4.97 20.36 -29.96
C GLY A 209 -6.47 20.41 -30.30
N GLU A 210 -7.11 19.26 -30.46
CA GLU A 210 -8.53 19.13 -30.76
C GLU A 210 -9.38 19.07 -29.49
N GLY A 211 -10.36 19.95 -29.39
CA GLY A 211 -11.28 20.03 -28.25
C GLY A 211 -11.76 21.47 -28.01
N PRO A 212 -12.59 21.68 -26.98
CA PRO A 212 -12.88 23.02 -26.50
C PRO A 212 -11.58 23.75 -26.15
N SER A 213 -11.43 24.99 -26.62
CA SER A 213 -10.20 25.77 -26.49
C SER A 213 -10.44 27.00 -25.62
N TYR A 214 -9.51 27.28 -24.71
CA TYR A 214 -9.61 28.37 -23.74
C TYR A 214 -8.21 28.99 -23.52
N SER A 215 -8.17 30.31 -23.36
CA SER A 215 -6.94 31.02 -23.01
C SER A 215 -6.68 31.07 -21.52
N ASP A 216 -7.70 30.78 -20.70
CA ASP A 216 -7.63 30.74 -19.24
C ASP A 216 -8.06 29.37 -18.73
N PRO A 217 -7.22 28.63 -17.98
CA PRO A 217 -7.55 27.34 -17.39
C PRO A 217 -8.77 27.36 -16.47
N TYR A 218 -9.06 28.48 -15.82
CA TYR A 218 -10.24 28.62 -14.96
C TYR A 218 -11.55 28.69 -15.75
N GLU A 219 -11.51 29.19 -16.99
CA GLU A 219 -12.70 29.19 -17.85
C GLU A 219 -13.15 27.78 -18.22
N VAL A 220 -12.20 26.82 -18.38
CA VAL A 220 -12.52 25.40 -18.59
C VAL A 220 -13.41 24.87 -17.47
N ILE A 221 -13.01 25.15 -16.22
CA ILE A 221 -13.71 24.67 -15.03
C ILE A 221 -15.06 25.37 -14.86
N ASN A 222 -15.06 26.69 -14.98
CA ASN A 222 -16.26 27.52 -14.84
C ASN A 222 -17.32 27.14 -15.85
N ASP A 223 -16.94 26.94 -17.12
CA ASP A 223 -17.86 26.57 -18.19
C ASP A 223 -18.42 25.14 -17.98
N SER A 224 -17.55 24.19 -17.60
CA SER A 224 -17.99 22.83 -17.25
C SER A 224 -18.99 22.83 -16.10
N TYR A 225 -18.70 23.54 -15.00
CA TYR A 225 -19.56 23.57 -13.82
C TYR A 225 -20.92 24.24 -14.09
N LYS A 226 -20.95 25.29 -14.90
CA LYS A 226 -22.22 25.92 -15.37
C LYS A 226 -23.11 24.91 -16.10
N ASN A 227 -22.51 23.94 -16.80
CA ASN A 227 -23.22 22.89 -17.52
C ASN A 227 -23.47 21.64 -16.66
N GLY A 228 -23.21 21.67 -15.35
CA GLY A 228 -23.38 20.54 -14.44
C GLY A 228 -22.38 19.40 -14.64
N ILE A 229 -21.26 19.67 -15.33
CA ILE A 229 -20.17 18.71 -15.58
C ILE A 229 -19.05 19.02 -14.58
N TYR A 230 -18.81 18.10 -13.64
CA TYR A 230 -17.82 18.27 -12.59
C TYR A 230 -16.49 17.59 -12.94
N ASP A 231 -15.48 17.74 -12.09
CA ASP A 231 -14.08 17.40 -12.30
C ASP A 231 -13.85 16.09 -13.07
N GLU A 232 -14.44 14.99 -12.58
CA GLU A 232 -14.25 13.66 -13.18
C GLU A 232 -14.63 13.61 -14.67
N PHE A 233 -15.62 14.40 -15.08
CA PHE A 233 -16.24 14.34 -16.41
C PHE A 233 -15.92 15.54 -17.31
N VAL A 234 -15.02 16.43 -16.88
CA VAL A 234 -14.61 17.58 -17.70
C VAL A 234 -14.08 17.09 -19.04
N ILE A 235 -14.67 17.60 -20.11
CA ILE A 235 -14.30 17.23 -21.49
C ILE A 235 -12.85 17.67 -21.75
N PRO A 236 -12.02 16.82 -22.40
CA PRO A 236 -10.66 17.19 -22.76
C PRO A 236 -10.61 18.52 -23.49
N SER A 237 -9.97 19.50 -22.88
CA SER A 237 -9.93 20.90 -23.32
C SER A 237 -8.48 21.34 -23.50
N VAL A 238 -8.25 22.22 -24.44
CA VAL A 238 -6.95 22.73 -24.85
C VAL A 238 -6.73 24.14 -24.32
N ILE A 239 -5.57 24.40 -23.75
CA ILE A 239 -5.17 25.76 -23.36
C ILE A 239 -4.40 26.37 -24.54
N THR A 240 -4.81 27.59 -24.91
CA THR A 240 -4.25 28.34 -26.05
C THR A 240 -3.46 29.55 -25.54
N ASP A 241 -2.50 29.99 -26.35
CA ASP A 241 -1.78 31.24 -26.17
C ASP A 241 -2.59 32.48 -26.67
N GLU A 242 -1.92 33.63 -26.65
CA GLU A 242 -2.54 34.91 -27.08
C GLU A 242 -2.93 34.93 -28.57
N ASP A 243 -2.30 34.09 -29.40
CA ASP A 243 -2.57 33.94 -30.82
C ASP A 243 -3.67 32.88 -31.10
N GLY A 244 -4.16 32.21 -30.06
CA GLY A 244 -5.17 31.15 -30.14
C GLY A 244 -4.61 29.78 -30.50
N GLU A 245 -3.28 29.62 -30.52
CA GLU A 245 -2.62 28.34 -30.79
C GLU A 245 -2.46 27.51 -29.52
N PRO A 246 -2.53 26.15 -29.58
CA PRO A 246 -2.31 25.29 -28.46
C PRO A 246 -0.94 25.54 -27.82
N VAL A 247 -0.91 25.75 -26.50
CA VAL A 247 0.31 26.07 -25.73
C VAL A 247 1.40 25.00 -25.88
N GLY A 248 1.03 23.73 -25.91
CA GLY A 248 1.99 22.64 -26.06
C GLY A 248 1.31 21.35 -26.52
N LYS A 249 1.62 20.95 -27.76
CA LYS A 249 1.20 19.66 -28.32
C LYS A 249 2.35 18.68 -28.26
N VAL A 250 2.06 17.40 -28.04
CA VAL A 250 3.06 16.35 -28.10
C VAL A 250 3.53 16.16 -29.54
N GLN A 251 4.83 16.27 -29.76
CA GLN A 251 5.49 16.21 -31.07
C GLN A 251 6.49 15.06 -31.12
N ASP A 252 7.03 14.78 -32.32
CA ASP A 252 8.10 13.81 -32.50
C ASP A 252 9.31 14.13 -31.60
N GLU A 253 9.88 13.09 -30.97
CA GLU A 253 11.06 13.16 -30.11
C GLU A 253 10.87 13.96 -28.81
N ASP A 254 9.63 14.29 -28.43
CA ASP A 254 9.37 14.85 -27.11
C ASP A 254 9.51 13.80 -26.00
N SER A 255 9.70 14.26 -24.79
CA SER A 255 9.74 13.43 -23.59
C SER A 255 8.42 13.51 -22.84
N ILE A 256 8.01 12.38 -22.29
CA ILE A 256 6.78 12.28 -21.50
C ILE A 256 7.09 11.63 -20.15
N ILE A 257 6.63 12.24 -19.05
CA ILE A 257 6.66 11.63 -17.71
C ILE A 257 5.23 11.54 -17.19
N PHE A 258 4.77 10.33 -16.93
CA PHE A 258 3.46 10.06 -16.33
C PHE A 258 3.63 9.79 -14.83
N TYR A 259 3.20 10.73 -13.98
CA TYR A 259 3.48 10.69 -12.54
C TYR A 259 2.45 9.92 -11.69
N ASN A 260 1.50 9.21 -12.28
CA ASN A 260 0.68 8.26 -11.54
C ASN A 260 1.54 7.08 -11.06
N PHE A 261 1.26 6.58 -9.84
CA PHE A 261 1.94 5.41 -9.30
C PHE A 261 1.06 4.16 -9.26
N ARG A 262 -0.26 4.29 -9.42
CA ARG A 262 -1.19 3.17 -9.51
C ARG A 262 -1.47 2.84 -10.98
N PRO A 263 -1.21 1.58 -11.41
CA PRO A 263 -1.15 1.23 -12.82
C PRO A 263 -2.51 1.09 -13.51
N ASP A 264 -3.54 0.58 -12.81
CA ASP A 264 -4.79 0.09 -13.42
C ASP A 264 -5.49 1.07 -14.38
N ARG A 265 -5.40 2.38 -14.13
CA ARG A 265 -5.95 3.45 -14.97
C ARG A 265 -4.91 4.22 -15.78
N ALA A 266 -3.64 3.84 -15.69
CA ALA A 266 -2.58 4.47 -16.45
C ALA A 266 -2.28 3.74 -17.76
N ILE A 267 -2.53 2.44 -17.84
CA ILE A 267 -2.13 1.55 -18.93
C ILE A 267 -2.66 2.04 -20.30
N GLN A 268 -3.96 2.32 -20.40
CA GLN A 268 -4.58 2.57 -21.71
C GLN A 268 -4.04 3.83 -22.38
N ILE A 269 -4.04 4.97 -21.68
CA ILE A 269 -3.51 6.21 -22.22
C ILE A 269 -1.99 6.12 -22.47
N SER A 270 -1.24 5.44 -21.62
CA SER A 270 0.21 5.22 -21.83
C SER A 270 0.49 4.49 -23.15
N ARG A 271 -0.24 3.42 -23.45
CA ARG A 271 -0.08 2.66 -24.68
C ARG A 271 -0.31 3.51 -25.93
N THR A 272 -1.14 4.55 -25.87
CA THR A 272 -1.38 5.41 -27.04
C THR A 272 -0.17 6.24 -27.41
N PHE A 273 0.73 6.53 -26.46
CA PHE A 273 1.96 7.30 -26.68
C PHE A 273 3.20 6.41 -26.78
N ALA A 274 3.30 5.43 -25.89
CA ALA A 274 4.51 4.63 -25.72
C ALA A 274 4.66 3.53 -26.78
N ASN A 275 3.55 2.92 -27.22
CA ASN A 275 3.62 1.75 -28.09
C ASN A 275 3.47 2.12 -29.58
N GLU A 276 4.45 1.75 -30.38
CA GLU A 276 4.40 1.93 -31.84
C GLU A 276 3.29 1.08 -32.47
N ASP A 277 3.09 -0.15 -31.97
CA ASP A 277 2.12 -1.15 -32.43
C ASP A 277 0.71 -0.94 -31.88
N PHE A 278 0.37 0.24 -31.37
CA PHE A 278 -0.97 0.53 -30.87
C PHE A 278 -1.98 0.64 -32.00
N HIS A 279 -3.05 -0.17 -31.94
CA HIS A 279 -4.10 -0.26 -32.98
C HIS A 279 -5.53 -0.26 -32.43
N ASP A 280 -5.72 -0.01 -31.13
CA ASP A 280 -7.05 -0.07 -30.51
C ASP A 280 -7.99 1.08 -30.98
N PHE A 281 -7.43 2.18 -31.50
CA PHE A 281 -8.14 3.21 -32.28
C PHE A 281 -7.20 3.88 -33.30
N ASP A 282 -7.79 4.56 -34.29
CA ASP A 282 -7.04 5.33 -35.27
C ASP A 282 -6.47 6.60 -34.62
N ARG A 283 -5.14 6.67 -34.47
CA ARG A 283 -4.43 7.82 -33.90
C ARG A 283 -4.32 9.03 -34.86
N GLY A 284 -4.86 8.94 -36.08
CA GLY A 284 -4.86 10.02 -37.06
C GLY A 284 -3.64 10.08 -37.95
N GLU A 285 -3.50 11.19 -38.69
CA GLU A 285 -2.47 11.33 -39.76
C GLU A 285 -1.05 11.52 -39.19
N HIS A 286 -0.93 12.17 -38.04
CA HIS A 286 0.36 12.44 -37.39
C HIS A 286 0.40 11.76 -36.03
N VAL A 287 1.08 10.62 -35.96
CA VAL A 287 1.38 9.92 -34.71
C VAL A 287 2.78 10.32 -34.27
N PRO A 288 2.94 10.96 -33.10
CA PRO A 288 4.25 11.34 -32.58
C PRO A 288 5.20 10.12 -32.49
N LYS A 289 6.42 10.27 -33.01
CA LYS A 289 7.42 9.18 -33.09
C LYS A 289 8.61 9.45 -32.18
N ASN A 290 9.28 8.35 -31.80
CA ASN A 290 10.50 8.40 -31.00
C ASN A 290 10.31 9.17 -29.69
N LEU A 291 9.14 9.04 -29.08
CA LEU A 291 8.88 9.61 -27.78
C LEU A 291 9.73 8.93 -26.71
N ASP A 292 10.28 9.71 -25.78
CA ASP A 292 10.91 9.17 -24.58
C ASP A 292 9.85 9.12 -23.46
N PHE A 293 9.36 7.91 -23.14
CA PHE A 293 8.24 7.73 -22.23
C PHE A 293 8.69 7.15 -20.88
N VAL A 294 8.36 7.83 -19.80
CA VAL A 294 8.67 7.42 -18.42
C VAL A 294 7.42 7.20 -17.60
N MET A 295 7.30 6.02 -17.04
CA MET A 295 6.33 5.65 -16.01
C MET A 295 6.91 5.89 -14.62
N LEU A 296 6.13 6.45 -13.71
CA LEU A 296 6.59 6.59 -12.32
C LEU A 296 6.85 5.22 -11.68
N THR A 297 5.91 4.29 -11.86
CA THR A 297 6.04 2.87 -11.49
C THR A 297 5.78 2.01 -12.71
N ASN A 298 6.12 0.73 -12.68
CA ASN A 298 5.76 -0.18 -13.76
C ASN A 298 4.23 -0.31 -13.87
N PHE A 299 3.65 0.17 -14.98
CA PHE A 299 2.21 0.07 -15.20
C PHE A 299 1.80 -1.30 -15.75
N SER A 300 2.58 -1.86 -16.65
CA SER A 300 2.37 -3.17 -17.27
C SER A 300 3.55 -3.51 -18.15
N GLU A 301 3.84 -4.80 -18.31
CA GLU A 301 4.76 -5.34 -19.33
C GLU A 301 4.32 -5.00 -20.78
N THR A 302 3.08 -4.52 -20.94
CA THR A 302 2.54 -4.13 -22.26
C THR A 302 2.69 -2.65 -22.57
N VAL A 303 3.34 -1.88 -21.74
CA VAL A 303 3.62 -0.45 -21.94
C VAL A 303 5.12 -0.28 -22.15
N ASP A 304 5.50 0.21 -23.32
CA ASP A 304 6.91 0.49 -23.63
C ASP A 304 7.38 1.75 -22.89
N GLY A 305 8.65 1.77 -22.48
CA GLY A 305 9.22 2.96 -21.82
C GLY A 305 10.10 2.62 -20.62
N TYR A 306 10.51 3.67 -19.91
CA TYR A 306 11.35 3.56 -18.72
C TYR A 306 10.51 3.62 -17.45
N VAL A 307 10.98 2.97 -16.39
CA VAL A 307 10.34 2.95 -15.07
C VAL A 307 11.25 3.69 -14.09
N ALA A 308 10.70 4.69 -13.38
CA ALA A 308 11.46 5.45 -12.39
C ALA A 308 11.58 4.71 -11.04
N TYR A 309 10.54 3.99 -10.66
CA TYR A 309 10.49 3.20 -9.43
C TYR A 309 10.15 1.76 -9.79
N GLU A 310 11.19 0.96 -10.01
CA GLU A 310 11.02 -0.48 -10.25
C GLU A 310 10.28 -1.17 -9.09
N PRO A 311 9.52 -2.24 -9.37
CA PRO A 311 8.91 -3.06 -8.34
C PRO A 311 9.96 -3.53 -7.33
N VAL A 312 9.60 -3.48 -6.04
CA VAL A 312 10.48 -4.02 -4.99
C VAL A 312 10.38 -5.52 -5.01
N ASN A 313 11.50 -6.20 -5.28
CA ASN A 313 11.58 -7.64 -5.10
C ASN A 313 11.72 -7.94 -3.59
N LEU A 314 10.83 -8.78 -3.07
CA LEU A 314 10.80 -9.16 -1.65
C LEU A 314 11.46 -10.53 -1.45
N ASP A 315 12.72 -10.66 -1.89
CA ASP A 315 13.54 -11.84 -1.60
C ASP A 315 13.81 -11.98 -0.10
N ASN A 316 14.12 -13.19 0.32
CA ASN A 316 14.45 -13.51 1.69
C ASN A 316 13.33 -13.16 2.69
N THR A 317 12.07 -13.41 2.33
CA THR A 317 10.97 -13.40 3.30
C THR A 317 11.16 -14.49 4.34
N VAL A 318 10.49 -14.38 5.49
CA VAL A 318 10.63 -15.35 6.57
C VAL A 318 10.40 -16.79 6.11
N GLY A 319 9.43 -17.04 5.23
CA GLY A 319 9.15 -18.37 4.68
C GLY A 319 10.29 -18.93 3.84
N GLU A 320 10.90 -18.07 3.04
CA GLU A 320 12.05 -18.42 2.22
C GLU A 320 13.28 -18.72 3.09
N VAL A 321 13.57 -17.89 4.07
CA VAL A 321 14.70 -18.09 5.01
C VAL A 321 14.54 -19.39 5.79
N LEU A 322 13.35 -19.70 6.28
CA LEU A 322 13.07 -20.98 6.95
C LEU A 322 13.32 -22.17 6.01
N SER A 323 12.85 -22.07 4.77
CA SER A 323 13.05 -23.10 3.74
C SER A 323 14.53 -23.30 3.39
N GLN A 324 15.29 -22.22 3.20
CA GLN A 324 16.74 -22.25 2.94
C GLN A 324 17.52 -22.93 4.08
N ASN A 325 17.02 -22.84 5.31
CA ASN A 325 17.57 -23.51 6.48
C ASN A 325 17.02 -24.94 6.69
N ASN A 326 16.26 -25.49 5.74
CA ASN A 326 15.65 -26.82 5.79
C ASN A 326 14.73 -27.02 7.00
N LEU A 327 14.02 -25.99 7.42
CA LEU A 327 13.06 -26.04 8.51
C LEU A 327 11.64 -26.22 7.97
N ASN A 328 10.86 -27.05 8.68
CA ASN A 328 9.45 -27.21 8.42
C ASN A 328 8.68 -26.03 9.04
N GLN A 329 7.76 -25.46 8.26
CA GLN A 329 6.92 -24.36 8.69
C GLN A 329 5.44 -24.63 8.43
N LEU A 330 4.60 -24.20 9.36
CA LEU A 330 3.14 -24.26 9.25
C LEU A 330 2.56 -22.86 9.15
N ARG A 331 1.66 -22.67 8.18
CA ARG A 331 0.81 -21.49 8.04
C ARG A 331 -0.63 -21.92 8.27
N ILE A 332 -1.32 -21.27 9.22
CA ILE A 332 -2.68 -21.65 9.59
C ILE A 332 -3.53 -20.42 9.89
N ALA A 333 -4.69 -20.35 9.27
CA ALA A 333 -5.72 -19.34 9.53
C ALA A 333 -7.07 -19.82 9.01
N GLU A 334 -8.12 -19.10 9.37
CA GLU A 334 -9.41 -19.24 8.72
C GLU A 334 -9.50 -18.41 7.43
N THR A 335 -10.52 -18.66 6.59
CA THR A 335 -10.66 -18.15 5.21
C THR A 335 -10.34 -16.66 5.08
N GLU A 336 -10.84 -15.81 5.97
CA GLU A 336 -10.70 -14.35 5.92
C GLU A 336 -9.23 -13.89 6.03
N LYS A 337 -8.40 -14.64 6.73
CA LYS A 337 -7.01 -14.27 6.99
C LYS A 337 -5.99 -15.27 6.43
N TYR A 338 -6.43 -16.30 5.70
CA TYR A 338 -5.53 -17.24 5.05
C TYR A 338 -4.58 -16.58 4.02
N PRO A 339 -5.04 -15.67 3.15
CA PRO A 339 -4.12 -14.96 2.24
C PRO A 339 -3.06 -14.15 3.00
N HIS A 340 -3.37 -13.65 4.20
CA HIS A 340 -2.47 -12.82 4.98
C HIS A 340 -1.27 -13.63 5.49
N VAL A 341 -1.49 -14.82 6.05
CA VAL A 341 -0.41 -15.70 6.52
C VAL A 341 0.29 -16.47 5.39
N THR A 342 -0.22 -16.44 4.16
CA THR A 342 0.34 -17.12 2.99
C THR A 342 0.88 -16.12 1.96
N PHE A 343 0.05 -15.58 1.09
CA PHE A 343 0.42 -14.70 -0.02
C PHE A 343 1.14 -13.43 0.45
N PHE A 344 0.52 -12.64 1.33
CA PHE A 344 1.12 -11.38 1.80
C PHE A 344 2.37 -11.61 2.65
N MET A 345 2.34 -12.56 3.57
CA MET A 345 3.48 -12.94 4.40
C MET A 345 4.68 -13.45 3.55
N SER A 346 4.41 -13.98 2.36
CA SER A 346 5.43 -14.48 1.43
C SER A 346 5.82 -13.45 0.35
N GLY A 347 5.50 -12.17 0.56
CA GLY A 347 5.89 -11.11 -0.37
C GLY A 347 5.18 -11.15 -1.73
N GLY A 348 3.94 -11.69 -1.78
CA GLY A 348 3.15 -11.84 -3.01
C GLY A 348 3.38 -13.16 -3.75
N ARG A 349 4.08 -14.11 -3.12
CA ARG A 349 4.31 -15.44 -3.67
C ARG A 349 3.14 -16.38 -3.38
N GLU A 350 2.54 -16.96 -4.42
CA GLU A 350 1.46 -17.96 -4.32
C GLU A 350 1.98 -19.37 -3.96
N ALA A 351 3.09 -19.77 -4.56
CA ALA A 351 3.62 -21.11 -4.39
C ALA A 351 4.21 -21.34 -3.00
N GLU A 352 3.94 -22.50 -2.40
CA GLU A 352 4.54 -22.92 -1.14
C GLU A 352 6.08 -23.01 -1.25
N PHE A 353 6.77 -22.71 -0.15
CA PHE A 353 8.19 -22.96 -0.03
C PHE A 353 8.44 -24.45 0.31
N PRO A 354 9.58 -25.02 -0.09
CA PRO A 354 9.97 -26.34 0.41
C PRO A 354 9.91 -26.41 1.94
N GLY A 355 9.22 -27.42 2.49
CA GLY A 355 8.99 -27.54 3.94
C GLY A 355 7.84 -26.72 4.51
N GLU A 356 7.12 -25.97 3.67
CA GLU A 356 5.90 -25.25 4.06
C GLU A 356 4.68 -26.16 3.99
N LYS A 357 3.87 -26.10 5.03
CA LYS A 357 2.52 -26.71 5.09
C LYS A 357 1.50 -25.61 5.35
N ARG A 358 0.40 -25.64 4.65
CA ARG A 358 -0.71 -24.69 4.81
C ARG A 358 -1.97 -25.40 5.28
N ILE A 359 -2.64 -24.83 6.29
CA ILE A 359 -3.92 -25.30 6.79
C ILE A 359 -4.92 -24.15 6.69
N LEU A 360 -5.95 -24.35 5.90
CA LEU A 360 -7.09 -23.45 5.74
C LEU A 360 -8.28 -24.02 6.49
N ILE A 361 -8.81 -23.28 7.45
CA ILE A 361 -10.08 -23.57 8.12
C ILE A 361 -11.15 -22.66 7.52
N ASN A 362 -12.29 -23.20 7.15
CA ASN A 362 -13.36 -22.37 6.58
C ASN A 362 -13.96 -21.45 7.63
N SER A 363 -14.08 -20.15 7.31
CA SER A 363 -14.85 -19.22 8.13
C SER A 363 -16.35 -19.58 8.12
N PRO A 364 -17.09 -19.27 9.19
CA PRO A 364 -18.51 -19.59 9.28
C PRO A 364 -19.33 -18.84 8.21
N LYS A 365 -20.31 -19.51 7.63
CA LYS A 365 -21.21 -18.95 6.61
C LYS A 365 -22.33 -18.13 7.27
N VAL A 366 -21.99 -16.96 7.79
CA VAL A 366 -22.95 -16.01 8.39
C VAL A 366 -22.95 -14.70 7.59
N ALA A 367 -23.99 -13.89 7.71
CA ALA A 367 -24.08 -12.61 6.99
C ALA A 367 -23.04 -11.60 7.49
N THR A 368 -22.82 -11.56 8.80
CA THR A 368 -21.82 -10.74 9.48
C THR A 368 -21.28 -11.52 10.68
N TYR A 369 -20.01 -11.33 11.03
CA TYR A 369 -19.35 -12.15 12.06
C TYR A 369 -19.75 -11.83 13.50
N ASP A 370 -20.42 -10.72 13.74
CA ASP A 370 -21.07 -10.44 15.04
C ASP A 370 -22.18 -11.46 15.41
N LEU A 371 -22.70 -12.19 14.42
CA LEU A 371 -23.68 -13.28 14.63
C LEU A 371 -23.02 -14.59 15.13
N LYS A 372 -21.71 -14.75 14.93
CA LYS A 372 -20.89 -15.87 15.41
C LYS A 372 -19.50 -15.35 15.78
N PRO A 373 -19.34 -14.66 16.93
CA PRO A 373 -18.09 -13.99 17.29
C PRO A 373 -16.88 -14.91 17.46
N GLU A 374 -17.08 -16.15 17.88
CA GLU A 374 -16.02 -17.15 17.96
C GLU A 374 -15.48 -17.56 16.60
N MET A 375 -16.20 -17.24 15.52
CA MET A 375 -15.84 -17.60 14.14
C MET A 375 -15.41 -19.05 14.03
N SER A 376 -14.19 -19.32 13.60
CA SER A 376 -13.59 -20.67 13.55
C SER A 376 -12.35 -20.80 14.44
N ALA A 377 -12.23 -19.97 15.49
CA ALA A 377 -11.05 -19.96 16.36
C ALA A 377 -10.80 -21.32 17.04
N TYR A 378 -11.85 -22.02 17.46
CA TYR A 378 -11.75 -23.33 18.10
C TYR A 378 -11.26 -24.39 17.11
N GLU A 379 -11.82 -24.42 15.90
CA GLU A 379 -11.43 -25.36 14.83
C GLU A 379 -9.99 -25.12 14.36
N VAL A 380 -9.55 -23.85 14.29
CA VAL A 380 -8.15 -23.48 14.03
C VAL A 380 -7.24 -24.02 15.14
N THR A 381 -7.68 -23.85 16.38
CA THR A 381 -6.92 -24.30 17.56
C THR A 381 -6.79 -25.83 17.57
N ASP A 382 -7.86 -26.56 17.36
CA ASP A 382 -7.85 -28.04 17.36
C ASP A 382 -6.93 -28.56 16.25
N ALA A 383 -6.99 -27.99 15.04
CA ALA A 383 -6.11 -28.37 13.93
C ALA A 383 -4.64 -28.09 14.22
N LEU A 384 -4.34 -26.96 14.89
CA LEU A 384 -2.96 -26.66 15.30
C LEU A 384 -2.46 -27.59 16.38
N LEU A 385 -3.26 -27.91 17.39
CA LEU A 385 -2.87 -28.84 18.46
C LEU A 385 -2.59 -30.25 17.91
N GLU A 386 -3.37 -30.73 16.94
CA GLU A 386 -3.12 -31.98 16.23
C GLU A 386 -1.77 -31.97 15.47
N GLU A 387 -1.45 -30.87 14.78
CA GLU A 387 -0.16 -30.71 14.11
C GLU A 387 1.02 -30.67 15.08
N LEU A 388 0.86 -30.03 16.25
CA LEU A 388 1.87 -30.00 17.29
C LEU A 388 2.13 -31.38 17.89
N ASP A 389 1.11 -32.22 18.01
CA ASP A 389 1.27 -33.62 18.45
C ASP A 389 2.10 -34.43 17.45
N GLY A 390 2.07 -34.09 16.16
CA GLY A 390 2.91 -34.70 15.13
C GLY A 390 4.40 -34.39 15.22
N GLY A 391 4.79 -33.34 15.93
CA GLY A 391 6.17 -32.98 16.28
C GLY A 391 7.09 -32.68 15.09
N LYS A 392 6.55 -32.26 13.94
CA LYS A 392 7.31 -32.06 12.69
C LYS A 392 7.66 -30.60 12.42
N GLN A 393 6.96 -29.66 13.03
CA GLN A 393 7.08 -28.24 12.72
C GLN A 393 8.20 -27.60 13.55
N ASN A 394 8.95 -26.69 12.91
CA ASN A 394 9.95 -25.83 13.54
C ASN A 394 9.44 -24.42 13.74
N ALA A 395 8.68 -23.92 12.75
CA ALA A 395 8.07 -22.60 12.79
C ALA A 395 6.57 -22.70 12.56
N ILE A 396 5.80 -21.93 13.30
CA ILE A 396 4.33 -21.82 13.13
C ILE A 396 3.98 -20.36 12.96
N ILE A 397 3.15 -20.05 11.97
CA ILE A 397 2.54 -18.73 11.80
C ILE A 397 1.03 -18.92 11.79
N LEU A 398 0.38 -18.37 12.81
CA LEU A 398 -1.05 -18.45 13.06
C LEU A 398 -1.65 -17.05 13.06
N ASN A 399 -2.81 -16.89 12.45
CA ASN A 399 -3.65 -15.69 12.57
C ASN A 399 -5.02 -16.08 13.12
N PHE A 400 -5.45 -15.37 14.15
CA PHE A 400 -6.84 -15.34 14.64
C PHE A 400 -7.55 -14.11 14.09
N ALA A 401 -8.54 -14.32 13.23
CA ALA A 401 -9.27 -13.26 12.52
C ALA A 401 -10.27 -12.48 13.39
N ASN A 402 -10.66 -13.06 14.53
CA ASN A 402 -11.83 -12.64 15.30
C ASN A 402 -11.82 -11.18 15.75
N PRO A 403 -10.73 -10.63 16.37
CA PRO A 403 -10.77 -9.27 16.89
C PRO A 403 -11.01 -8.24 15.77
N ASP A 404 -10.43 -8.46 14.59
CA ASP A 404 -10.61 -7.58 13.43
C ASP A 404 -11.97 -7.76 12.77
N MET A 405 -12.30 -8.97 12.38
CA MET A 405 -13.49 -9.25 11.57
C MET A 405 -14.79 -8.94 12.34
N VAL A 406 -14.83 -9.20 13.65
CA VAL A 406 -15.99 -8.83 14.49
C VAL A 406 -15.93 -7.36 14.85
N GLY A 407 -14.75 -6.77 15.06
CA GLY A 407 -14.53 -5.34 15.28
C GLY A 407 -15.13 -4.47 14.19
N HIS A 408 -15.00 -4.88 12.93
CA HIS A 408 -15.60 -4.19 11.76
C HIS A 408 -17.15 -4.08 11.83
N SER A 409 -17.81 -4.84 12.70
CA SER A 409 -19.25 -4.69 12.92
C SER A 409 -19.64 -3.41 13.70
N GLY A 410 -18.69 -2.78 14.38
CA GLY A 410 -18.97 -1.64 15.26
C GLY A 410 -19.83 -2.01 16.49
N LYS A 411 -19.83 -3.30 16.88
CA LYS A 411 -20.65 -3.82 17.98
C LYS A 411 -19.78 -4.32 19.13
N LEU A 412 -19.83 -3.64 20.26
CA LEU A 412 -18.95 -3.86 21.40
C LEU A 412 -19.09 -5.28 22.00
N GLU A 413 -20.30 -5.71 22.35
CA GLU A 413 -20.55 -7.01 23.00
C GLU A 413 -20.12 -8.23 22.17
N PRO A 414 -20.44 -8.31 20.86
CA PRO A 414 -19.89 -9.37 20.02
C PRO A 414 -18.35 -9.37 19.94
N THR A 415 -17.73 -8.18 19.86
CA THR A 415 -16.27 -8.07 19.79
C THR A 415 -15.60 -8.52 21.09
N ILE A 416 -16.19 -8.21 22.25
CA ILE A 416 -15.74 -8.75 23.55
C ILE A 416 -15.75 -10.27 23.52
N LYS A 417 -16.85 -10.90 23.09
CA LYS A 417 -16.95 -12.38 22.99
C LYS A 417 -15.95 -12.97 22.01
N ALA A 418 -15.65 -12.27 20.92
CA ALA A 418 -14.64 -12.68 19.96
C ALA A 418 -13.24 -12.75 20.61
N ILE A 419 -12.89 -11.72 21.39
CA ILE A 419 -11.60 -11.65 22.10
C ILE A 419 -11.52 -12.72 23.18
N GLU A 420 -12.60 -12.96 23.95
CA GLU A 420 -12.66 -14.00 24.98
C GLU A 420 -12.47 -15.41 24.40
N ALA A 421 -13.08 -15.70 23.24
CA ALA A 421 -12.87 -16.97 22.53
C ALA A 421 -11.42 -17.15 22.07
N VAL A 422 -10.79 -16.10 21.55
CA VAL A 422 -9.38 -16.11 21.16
C VAL A 422 -8.48 -16.27 22.37
N ASP A 423 -8.79 -15.64 23.50
CA ASP A 423 -8.01 -15.81 24.75
C ASP A 423 -7.99 -17.28 25.23
N GLU A 424 -9.15 -17.94 25.22
CA GLU A 424 -9.22 -19.38 25.57
C GLU A 424 -8.37 -20.24 24.62
N CYS A 425 -8.45 -19.97 23.32
CA CYS A 425 -7.67 -20.67 22.29
C CYS A 425 -6.17 -20.43 22.46
N LEU A 426 -5.78 -19.18 22.70
CA LEU A 426 -4.40 -18.76 22.93
C LEU A 426 -3.80 -19.51 24.13
N GLY A 427 -4.54 -19.59 25.23
CA GLY A 427 -4.08 -20.33 26.43
C GLY A 427 -3.71 -21.77 26.11
N LYS A 428 -4.59 -22.51 25.41
CA LYS A 428 -4.36 -23.92 25.03
C LYS A 428 -3.14 -24.07 24.14
N ILE A 429 -2.97 -23.19 23.15
CA ILE A 429 -1.84 -23.22 22.20
C ILE A 429 -0.52 -22.95 22.91
N ILE A 430 -0.45 -21.90 23.75
CA ILE A 430 0.78 -21.52 24.44
C ILE A 430 1.19 -22.60 25.44
N ASP A 431 0.26 -23.16 26.20
CA ASP A 431 0.55 -24.25 27.13
C ASP A 431 1.11 -25.47 26.39
N LYS A 432 0.58 -25.80 25.19
CA LYS A 432 1.09 -26.88 24.34
C LYS A 432 2.50 -26.58 23.83
N ILE A 433 2.72 -25.41 23.22
CA ILE A 433 4.04 -25.01 22.68
C ILE A 433 5.10 -25.05 23.79
N THR A 434 4.79 -24.49 24.97
CA THR A 434 5.69 -24.46 26.10
C THR A 434 5.98 -25.85 26.61
N SER A 435 4.98 -26.75 26.68
CA SER A 435 5.18 -28.15 27.08
C SER A 435 6.12 -28.94 26.17
N LEU A 436 6.21 -28.52 24.89
CA LEU A 436 7.12 -29.07 23.89
C LEU A 436 8.52 -28.42 23.93
N GLY A 437 8.76 -27.47 24.85
CA GLY A 437 10.01 -26.71 24.95
C GLY A 437 10.16 -25.63 23.87
N GLY A 438 9.07 -25.26 23.22
CA GLY A 438 8.99 -24.18 22.22
C GLY A 438 8.79 -22.80 22.84
N SER A 439 8.95 -21.77 22.03
CA SER A 439 8.67 -20.37 22.37
C SER A 439 7.66 -19.78 21.40
N ALA A 440 6.95 -18.74 21.82
CA ALA A 440 6.00 -18.03 20.97
C ALA A 440 6.18 -16.51 21.06
N ILE A 441 5.87 -15.84 19.96
CA ILE A 441 5.65 -14.41 19.87
C ILE A 441 4.13 -14.23 19.70
N ILE A 442 3.49 -13.50 20.59
CA ILE A 442 2.07 -13.13 20.51
C ILE A 442 2.03 -11.65 20.18
N THR A 443 1.30 -11.28 19.13
CA THR A 443 1.22 -9.90 18.64
C THR A 443 -0.10 -9.65 17.90
N ALA A 444 -0.24 -8.46 17.32
CA ALA A 444 -1.25 -8.13 16.32
C ALA A 444 -0.58 -7.38 15.16
N ASP A 445 -1.31 -7.16 14.10
CA ASP A 445 -0.82 -6.54 12.86
C ASP A 445 -1.32 -5.09 12.67
N HIS A 446 -2.39 -4.72 13.33
CA HIS A 446 -2.95 -3.36 13.45
C HIS A 446 -3.96 -3.30 14.59
N GLY A 447 -4.48 -2.11 14.90
CA GLY A 447 -5.59 -1.93 15.83
C GLY A 447 -6.94 -1.88 15.11
N ASN A 448 -7.99 -2.33 15.80
CA ASN A 448 -9.40 -2.28 15.41
C ASN A 448 -10.29 -2.40 16.67
N SER A 449 -10.19 -3.55 17.36
CA SER A 449 -11.03 -3.91 18.50
C SER A 449 -10.77 -3.10 19.77
N ASP A 450 -9.74 -2.29 19.78
CA ASP A 450 -9.44 -1.30 20.83
C ASP A 450 -10.34 -0.06 20.78
N GLU A 451 -11.05 0.17 19.66
CA GLU A 451 -12.06 1.22 19.51
C GLU A 451 -13.20 0.77 18.58
N VAL A 452 -14.17 0.05 19.12
CA VAL A 452 -15.34 -0.45 18.39
C VAL A 452 -16.50 0.54 18.44
N VAL A 453 -16.52 1.39 19.46
CA VAL A 453 -17.49 2.46 19.64
C VAL A 453 -16.74 3.73 20.04
N THR A 454 -17.06 4.86 19.40
CA THR A 454 -16.48 6.15 19.70
C THR A 454 -16.91 6.66 21.09
N LEU A 455 -16.25 7.70 21.60
CA LEU A 455 -16.65 8.33 22.87
C LEU A 455 -18.04 8.97 22.81
N ASP A 456 -18.51 9.33 21.62
CA ASP A 456 -19.85 9.88 21.39
C ASP A 456 -20.91 8.79 21.27
N GLY A 457 -20.51 7.51 21.28
CA GLY A 457 -21.40 6.34 21.22
C GLY A 457 -21.71 5.86 19.80
N ASP A 458 -21.04 6.40 18.78
CA ASP A 458 -21.21 5.96 17.41
C ASP A 458 -20.41 4.68 17.12
N PRO A 459 -20.89 3.77 16.27
CA PRO A 459 -20.14 2.61 15.84
C PRO A 459 -18.84 3.02 15.11
N MET A 460 -17.72 2.44 15.51
CA MET A 460 -16.42 2.57 14.84
C MET A 460 -16.10 1.27 14.11
N THR A 461 -16.00 1.33 12.80
CA THR A 461 -15.78 0.15 11.94
C THR A 461 -14.44 0.19 11.21
N ALA A 462 -13.66 1.24 11.39
CA ALA A 462 -12.34 1.41 10.79
C ALA A 462 -11.24 0.91 11.74
N HIS A 463 -10.06 0.68 11.18
CA HIS A 463 -8.86 0.39 11.98
C HIS A 463 -8.44 1.62 12.79
N THR A 464 -7.55 1.42 13.76
CA THR A 464 -6.97 2.48 14.59
C THR A 464 -5.47 2.67 14.28
N VAL A 465 -4.92 3.79 14.72
CA VAL A 465 -3.48 4.05 14.67
C VAL A 465 -2.75 3.63 15.95
N ASN A 466 -3.49 3.04 16.89
CA ASN A 466 -2.96 2.64 18.18
C ASN A 466 -1.90 1.54 18.03
N PRO A 467 -0.94 1.44 18.96
CA PRO A 467 0.06 0.39 18.95
C PRO A 467 -0.58 -0.98 19.20
N VAL A 468 0.17 -2.02 18.88
CA VAL A 468 -0.22 -3.41 19.09
C VAL A 468 0.68 -4.08 20.13
N PRO A 469 0.22 -5.14 20.85
CA PRO A 469 1.02 -5.83 21.84
C PRO A 469 2.11 -6.69 21.19
N VAL A 470 3.18 -6.92 21.92
CA VAL A 470 4.12 -8.02 21.68
C VAL A 470 4.50 -8.69 22.99
N ILE A 471 4.38 -10.01 23.06
CA ILE A 471 4.80 -10.86 24.18
C ILE A 471 5.70 -11.95 23.61
N VAL A 472 6.83 -12.23 24.26
CA VAL A 472 7.73 -13.33 23.87
C VAL A 472 7.80 -14.33 25.03
N THR A 473 7.33 -15.57 24.82
CA THR A 473 7.23 -16.60 25.88
C THR A 473 8.58 -17.21 26.26
N ARG A 474 9.55 -16.37 26.52
CA ARG A 474 10.92 -16.72 26.91
C ARG A 474 11.30 -15.90 28.14
N GLU A 475 11.22 -16.50 29.32
CA GLU A 475 11.35 -15.81 30.61
C GLU A 475 12.72 -15.14 30.82
N ASP A 476 13.79 -15.67 30.21
CA ASP A 476 15.14 -15.14 30.29
C ASP A 476 15.45 -14.03 29.29
N ALA A 477 14.48 -13.68 28.42
CA ALA A 477 14.65 -12.61 27.46
C ALA A 477 14.32 -11.23 28.05
N GLU A 478 14.94 -10.20 27.51
CA GLU A 478 14.56 -8.79 27.70
C GLU A 478 14.24 -8.18 26.36
N LEU A 479 13.13 -7.46 26.25
CA LEU A 479 12.73 -6.80 25.00
C LEU A 479 13.20 -5.35 24.95
N ARG A 480 13.61 -4.91 23.74
CA ARG A 480 13.89 -3.50 23.47
C ARG A 480 12.60 -2.71 23.23
N ASP A 481 12.66 -1.41 23.48
CA ASP A 481 11.58 -0.47 23.20
C ASP A 481 11.59 -0.05 21.72
N GLY A 482 10.48 0.58 21.27
CA GLY A 482 10.36 1.21 19.95
C GLY A 482 10.31 0.21 18.80
N GLY A 483 9.77 -1.00 19.02
CA GLY A 483 9.62 -2.02 17.99
C GLY A 483 8.54 -1.68 16.94
N ILE A 484 8.69 -2.28 15.77
CA ILE A 484 7.76 -2.20 14.63
C ILE A 484 7.43 -3.61 14.12
N LEU A 485 6.43 -3.74 13.26
CA LEU A 485 6.03 -5.07 12.74
C LEU A 485 7.15 -5.79 11.97
N ALA A 486 8.02 -5.05 11.30
CA ALA A 486 9.17 -5.60 10.57
C ALA A 486 10.20 -6.32 11.48
N ASP A 487 10.15 -6.11 12.78
CA ASP A 487 11.04 -6.72 13.75
C ASP A 487 10.61 -8.15 14.15
N LEU A 488 9.38 -8.54 13.82
CA LEU A 488 8.82 -9.83 14.25
C LEU A 488 9.48 -11.02 13.58
N SER A 489 9.74 -10.97 12.25
CA SER A 489 10.46 -12.07 11.58
C SER A 489 11.91 -12.21 12.05
N PRO A 490 12.72 -11.14 12.18
CA PRO A 490 14.02 -11.21 12.84
C PRO A 490 13.96 -11.82 14.25
N THR A 491 12.93 -11.52 15.04
CA THR A 491 12.72 -12.09 16.37
C THR A 491 12.38 -13.59 16.31
N LEU A 492 11.53 -14.01 15.37
CA LEU A 492 11.20 -15.41 15.14
C LEU A 492 12.44 -16.23 14.74
N LEU A 493 13.27 -15.68 13.84
CA LEU A 493 14.52 -16.29 13.43
C LEU A 493 15.52 -16.40 14.60
N ASP A 494 15.59 -15.39 15.46
CA ASP A 494 16.44 -15.38 16.66
C ASP A 494 16.03 -16.48 17.66
N LEU A 495 14.72 -16.69 17.87
CA LEU A 495 14.20 -17.80 18.67
C LEU A 495 14.58 -19.18 18.11
N LEU A 496 14.80 -19.28 16.81
CA LEU A 496 15.22 -20.50 16.12
C LEU A 496 16.75 -20.64 15.96
N ASP A 497 17.55 -19.69 16.47
CA ASP A 497 19.00 -19.56 16.27
C ASP A 497 19.40 -19.46 14.78
N ILE A 498 18.61 -18.74 14.00
CA ILE A 498 18.88 -18.46 12.58
C ILE A 498 19.33 -17.01 12.45
N GLU A 499 20.41 -16.79 11.74
CA GLU A 499 20.85 -15.45 11.38
C GLU A 499 19.90 -14.86 10.34
N LYS A 500 19.45 -13.62 10.57
CA LYS A 500 18.60 -12.93 9.60
C LYS A 500 19.42 -12.52 8.36
N PRO A 501 18.85 -12.56 7.16
CA PRO A 501 19.52 -12.06 5.97
C PRO A 501 19.63 -10.51 5.98
N ASP A 502 20.57 -9.98 5.20
CA ASP A 502 20.82 -8.53 5.13
C ASP A 502 19.61 -7.73 4.63
N GLU A 503 18.79 -8.32 3.77
CA GLU A 503 17.55 -7.70 3.24
C GLU A 503 16.51 -7.44 4.34
N MET A 504 16.53 -8.20 5.42
CA MET A 504 15.72 -7.93 6.59
C MET A 504 16.34 -6.78 7.40
N THR A 505 15.87 -5.54 7.18
CA THR A 505 16.34 -4.36 7.92
C THR A 505 15.80 -4.26 9.34
N GLY A 506 14.70 -4.99 9.64
CA GLY A 506 14.19 -5.15 10.99
C GLY A 506 15.24 -5.78 11.93
N THR A 507 15.05 -5.57 13.23
CA THR A 507 15.98 -6.03 14.27
C THR A 507 15.23 -6.86 15.29
N SER A 508 15.82 -7.98 15.75
CA SER A 508 15.22 -8.78 16.84
C SER A 508 14.81 -7.89 18.01
N LEU A 509 13.61 -8.13 18.53
CA LEU A 509 13.11 -7.45 19.73
C LEU A 509 13.83 -7.91 21.00
N ILE A 510 14.48 -9.08 20.96
CA ILE A 510 15.23 -9.63 22.08
C ILE A 510 16.58 -8.90 22.18
N LYS A 511 16.86 -8.30 23.34
CA LYS A 511 18.17 -7.71 23.63
C LYS A 511 19.23 -8.80 23.69
N LYS A 512 20.38 -8.54 23.10
CA LYS A 512 21.58 -9.40 23.15
C LYS A 512 22.55 -8.92 24.23
#